data_61d2c54b2d6231b3c26c3146b0fa9d1d
#
_entry.id   61d2c54b2d6231b3c26c3146b0fa9d1d
#
_cell.length_a   1.000
_cell.length_b   1.000
_cell.length_c   1.000
_cell.angle_alpha   90.00
_cell.angle_beta   90.00
_cell.angle_gamma   90.00
#
_symmetry.space_group_name_H-M   'P 1'
#
loop_
_entity.id
_entity.type
_entity.pdbx_description
1 polymer ?
#
loop_
_entity_poly.entity_id
_entity_poly.type
_entity_poly.pdbx_seq_one_letter_code
_entity_poly.pdbx_strand_id
1 'polypeptide(L)'
;MTHEKEIVEPVDLCLPDGRLNPAAVGWTRRPLHRASLRGWGRTKRWEYWGIVAPTHIVGLVASSLDYAGVHGVYVLDRATKVETGTDAVVPFARGVVMPPISGVGAVHAHGGGLSIDIDQTTEGSTIRATAPGIQIDLVVPLPPGHESLGVVVPWSTRRFQYTVKDVGRPVRGSLRVNGTTHVVDERDSFAVLDHGRGKWPYAITWNWAAGSGSDVSIQLGGKWTDGTGSTENALFTGGRLHKLGAELRWSYDRRDWLRPWRISGDRVEVEFHPFHEKVSRTNLGVVASETHQCFGHFSGWAQADDGERVALDGLVGWAEEAQNRW
;
A
#
# COMPACT_ATOMS: atom_id res chain seq x y z
N MET A 1 -17.57 -12.25 11.95
CA MET A 1 -18.01 -11.37 10.82
C MET A 1 -17.72 -9.94 11.22
N THR A 2 -17.29 -9.09 10.29
CA THR A 2 -17.06 -7.66 10.57
C THR A 2 -18.39 -6.95 10.84
N HIS A 3 -18.36 -5.91 11.69
CA HIS A 3 -19.47 -4.98 11.89
C HIS A 3 -19.46 -3.83 10.86
N GLU A 4 -18.40 -3.73 10.07
CA GLU A 4 -18.24 -2.71 9.03
C GLU A 4 -19.19 -2.98 7.86
N LYS A 5 -19.85 -1.92 7.37
CA LYS A 5 -20.75 -2.01 6.23
C LYS A 5 -20.00 -2.34 4.93
N GLU A 6 -20.39 -3.39 4.25
CA GLU A 6 -19.95 -3.63 2.87
C GLU A 6 -20.72 -2.73 1.91
N ILE A 7 -20.01 -2.02 1.03
CA ILE A 7 -20.56 -1.18 -0.03
C ILE A 7 -20.40 -1.94 -1.33
N VAL A 8 -21.50 -2.14 -2.03
CA VAL A 8 -21.56 -2.96 -3.25
C VAL A 8 -21.86 -2.13 -4.50
N GLU A 9 -22.22 -0.85 -4.34
CA GLU A 9 -22.53 0.08 -5.44
C GLU A 9 -21.56 1.26 -5.47
N PRO A 10 -21.30 1.84 -6.65
CA PRO A 10 -20.45 3.03 -6.77
C PRO A 10 -20.95 4.19 -5.90
N VAL A 11 -20.01 4.88 -5.25
CA VAL A 11 -20.31 5.98 -4.34
C VAL A 11 -19.26 7.10 -4.44
N ASP A 12 -19.72 8.35 -4.31
CA ASP A 12 -18.82 9.49 -4.20
C ASP A 12 -18.26 9.58 -2.75
N LEU A 13 -16.95 9.66 -2.62
CA LEU A 13 -16.27 9.79 -1.32
C LEU A 13 -16.65 11.09 -0.60
N CYS A 14 -16.83 12.17 -1.37
CA CYS A 14 -17.11 13.50 -0.83
C CYS A 14 -18.48 14.00 -1.26
N LEU A 15 -19.13 14.73 -0.36
CA LEU A 15 -20.26 15.61 -0.69
C LEU A 15 -19.79 16.81 -1.55
N PRO A 16 -20.73 17.55 -2.19
CA PRO A 16 -20.37 18.73 -3.00
C PRO A 16 -19.58 19.81 -2.26
N ASP A 17 -19.71 19.92 -0.95
CA ASP A 17 -18.97 20.85 -0.09
C ASP A 17 -17.59 20.32 0.35
N GLY A 18 -17.20 19.12 -0.10
CA GLY A 18 -15.92 18.49 0.17
C GLY A 18 -15.82 17.80 1.55
N ARG A 19 -16.92 17.69 2.30
CA ARG A 19 -17.00 16.84 3.48
C ARG A 19 -17.13 15.37 3.08
N LEU A 20 -16.79 14.47 3.99
CA LEU A 20 -17.00 13.03 3.83
C LEU A 20 -18.49 12.76 3.59
N ASN A 21 -18.79 11.98 2.57
CA ASN A 21 -20.13 11.46 2.35
C ASN A 21 -20.39 10.30 3.34
N PRO A 22 -21.37 10.39 4.24
CA PRO A 22 -21.67 9.31 5.18
C PRO A 22 -22.00 7.98 4.49
N ALA A 23 -22.57 8.00 3.28
CA ALA A 23 -22.87 6.80 2.52
C ALA A 23 -21.61 6.06 2.04
N ALA A 24 -20.47 6.76 1.97
CA ALA A 24 -19.20 6.21 1.55
C ALA A 24 -18.44 5.49 2.68
N VAL A 25 -18.90 5.57 3.93
CA VAL A 25 -18.23 4.93 5.06
C VAL A 25 -18.54 3.44 5.06
N GLY A 26 -17.48 2.63 4.95
CA GLY A 26 -17.55 1.19 4.87
C GLY A 26 -16.38 0.63 4.07
N TRP A 27 -16.50 -0.62 3.65
CA TRP A 27 -15.48 -1.32 2.87
C TRP A 27 -16.03 -1.91 1.58
N THR A 28 -15.16 -2.24 0.63
CA THR A 28 -15.53 -2.78 -0.70
C THR A 28 -14.57 -3.88 -1.12
N ARG A 29 -15.04 -4.81 -1.98
CA ARG A 29 -14.22 -5.86 -2.61
C ARG A 29 -13.55 -5.42 -3.91
N ARG A 30 -13.83 -4.20 -4.36
CA ARG A 30 -13.28 -3.59 -5.57
C ARG A 30 -13.37 -2.08 -5.45
N PRO A 31 -12.61 -1.31 -6.23
CA PRO A 31 -12.66 0.15 -6.17
C PRO A 31 -14.03 0.70 -6.63
N LEU A 32 -14.92 1.03 -5.70
CA LEU A 32 -16.24 1.62 -5.97
C LEU A 32 -16.33 3.09 -5.58
N HIS A 33 -15.32 3.62 -4.89
CA HIS A 33 -15.35 5.01 -4.44
C HIS A 33 -14.76 5.94 -5.51
N ARG A 34 -15.51 6.99 -5.88
CA ARG A 34 -14.98 8.11 -6.63
C ARG A 34 -14.44 9.15 -5.66
N ALA A 35 -13.11 9.24 -5.58
CA ALA A 35 -12.40 10.04 -4.59
C ALA A 35 -12.02 11.44 -5.14
N SER A 36 -13.01 12.22 -5.58
CA SER A 36 -12.84 13.60 -6.02
C SER A 36 -12.68 14.54 -4.82
N LEU A 37 -11.45 14.64 -4.29
CA LEU A 37 -11.12 15.49 -3.16
C LEU A 37 -11.20 16.98 -3.53
N ARG A 38 -11.75 17.80 -2.63
CA ARG A 38 -11.83 19.27 -2.77
C ARG A 38 -11.03 19.96 -1.66
N GLY A 39 -10.50 21.13 -1.96
CA GLY A 39 -9.68 21.93 -1.05
C GLY A 39 -8.19 21.75 -1.33
N TRP A 40 -7.36 22.48 -0.58
CA TRP A 40 -5.92 22.53 -0.73
C TRP A 40 -5.21 22.50 0.62
N GLY A 41 -3.97 22.01 0.64
CA GLY A 41 -3.07 21.98 1.79
C GLY A 41 -3.31 20.82 2.78
N ARG A 42 -4.44 20.13 2.70
CA ARG A 42 -4.77 18.99 3.56
C ARG A 42 -5.17 17.74 2.79
N THR A 43 -5.22 17.82 1.46
CA THR A 43 -5.48 16.64 0.64
C THR A 43 -4.20 15.85 0.44
N LYS A 44 -4.30 14.55 0.59
CA LYS A 44 -3.21 13.60 0.41
C LYS A 44 -3.66 12.57 -0.60
N ARG A 45 -2.83 12.34 -1.61
CA ARG A 45 -3.06 11.36 -2.67
C ARG A 45 -1.77 10.62 -2.88
N TRP A 46 -1.84 9.29 -2.95
CA TRP A 46 -0.68 8.47 -3.31
C TRP A 46 -1.08 7.20 -4.00
N GLU A 47 -0.14 6.64 -4.67
CA GLU A 47 -0.08 5.25 -5.05
C GLU A 47 1.32 4.73 -4.72
N TYR A 48 1.34 3.70 -3.91
CA TYR A 48 2.53 2.91 -3.64
C TYR A 48 2.35 1.55 -4.31
N TRP A 49 3.36 1.14 -5.05
CA TRP A 49 3.45 -0.18 -5.62
C TRP A 49 4.65 -0.88 -5.01
N GLY A 50 4.40 -2.00 -4.32
CA GLY A 50 5.44 -2.92 -3.83
C GLY A 50 5.45 -4.17 -4.69
N ILE A 51 6.62 -4.56 -5.17
CA ILE A 51 6.80 -5.80 -5.93
C ILE A 51 7.73 -6.71 -5.15
N VAL A 52 7.29 -7.94 -4.92
CA VAL A 52 8.08 -9.00 -4.30
C VAL A 52 8.41 -10.03 -5.36
N ALA A 53 9.68 -10.08 -5.75
CA ALA A 53 10.22 -11.10 -6.65
C ALA A 53 11.24 -11.98 -5.88
N PRO A 54 11.60 -13.17 -6.38
CA PRO A 54 12.56 -14.05 -5.71
C PRO A 54 13.90 -13.39 -5.40
N THR A 55 14.38 -12.56 -6.29
CA THR A 55 15.71 -11.91 -6.21
C THR A 55 15.67 -10.47 -5.70
N HIS A 56 14.57 -9.75 -5.94
CA HIS A 56 14.47 -8.33 -5.62
C HIS A 56 13.14 -7.96 -4.96
N ILE A 57 13.16 -6.90 -4.16
CA ILE A 57 11.97 -6.17 -3.75
C ILE A 57 12.04 -4.78 -4.35
N VAL A 58 10.94 -4.34 -4.95
CA VAL A 58 10.83 -3.01 -5.57
C VAL A 58 9.74 -2.22 -4.86
N GLY A 59 10.00 -0.97 -4.56
CA GLY A 59 9.02 0.00 -4.06
C GLY A 59 8.97 1.21 -4.97
N LEU A 60 7.77 1.60 -5.36
CA LEU A 60 7.48 2.80 -6.14
C LEU A 60 6.47 3.64 -5.38
N VAL A 61 6.71 4.92 -5.22
CA VAL A 61 5.73 5.84 -4.66
C VAL A 61 5.55 7.06 -5.54
N ALA A 62 4.31 7.35 -5.87
CA ALA A 62 3.89 8.61 -6.47
C ALA A 62 2.90 9.28 -5.52
N SER A 63 3.15 10.52 -5.09
CA SER A 63 2.25 11.20 -4.17
C SER A 63 2.12 12.70 -4.43
N SER A 64 0.95 13.22 -4.05
CA SER A 64 0.65 14.64 -4.02
C SER A 64 0.10 15.02 -2.65
N LEU A 65 0.79 15.94 -2.00
CA LEU A 65 0.42 16.53 -0.71
C LEU A 65 -0.18 17.94 -0.89
N ASP A 66 -0.59 18.31 -2.09
CA ASP A 66 -0.94 19.64 -2.59
C ASP A 66 0.28 20.58 -2.70
N TYR A 67 0.99 20.85 -1.60
CA TYR A 67 2.16 21.74 -1.55
C TYR A 67 3.46 21.09 -1.99
N ALA A 68 3.50 19.75 -2.05
CA ALA A 68 4.64 18.97 -2.53
C ALA A 68 4.17 17.67 -3.18
N GLY A 69 4.87 17.23 -4.22
CA GLY A 69 4.89 15.84 -4.67
C GLY A 69 6.07 15.13 -4.03
N VAL A 70 5.87 13.92 -3.54
CA VAL A 70 6.94 13.06 -3.06
C VAL A 70 6.92 11.78 -3.88
N HIS A 71 8.03 11.50 -4.56
CA HIS A 71 8.15 10.36 -5.44
C HIS A 71 9.37 9.57 -5.05
N GLY A 72 9.34 8.27 -5.23
CA GLY A 72 10.47 7.42 -4.95
C GLY A 72 10.45 6.15 -5.76
N VAL A 73 11.64 5.69 -6.11
CA VAL A 73 11.91 4.38 -6.68
C VAL A 73 12.98 3.72 -5.82
N TYR A 74 12.72 2.51 -5.38
CA TYR A 74 13.58 1.75 -4.49
C TYR A 74 13.66 0.30 -4.96
N VAL A 75 14.85 -0.26 -4.90
CA VAL A 75 15.14 -1.67 -5.23
C VAL A 75 16.06 -2.24 -4.17
N LEU A 76 15.68 -3.36 -3.59
CA LEU A 76 16.51 -4.17 -2.71
C LEU A 76 16.89 -5.48 -3.41
N ASP A 77 18.17 -5.76 -3.53
CA ASP A 77 18.66 -7.10 -3.84
C ASP A 77 18.55 -7.96 -2.57
N ARG A 78 17.73 -9.03 -2.63
CA ARG A 78 17.43 -9.86 -1.47
C ARG A 78 18.60 -10.72 -1.00
N ALA A 79 19.54 -11.06 -1.88
CA ALA A 79 20.71 -11.87 -1.55
C ALA A 79 21.79 -11.01 -0.91
N THR A 80 22.15 -9.89 -1.53
CA THR A 80 23.26 -9.04 -1.11
C THR A 80 22.85 -7.97 -0.09
N LYS A 81 21.54 -7.70 0.04
CA LYS A 81 20.96 -6.61 0.85
C LYS A 81 21.37 -5.21 0.37
N VAL A 82 21.86 -5.11 -0.86
CA VAL A 82 22.21 -3.82 -1.47
C VAL A 82 20.93 -3.11 -1.88
N GLU A 83 20.81 -1.86 -1.45
CA GLU A 83 19.76 -0.94 -1.83
C GLU A 83 20.18 -0.05 -2.99
N THR A 84 19.32 0.17 -3.94
CA THR A 84 19.45 1.20 -4.98
C THR A 84 18.14 1.97 -5.03
N GLY A 85 18.18 3.28 -4.92
CA GLY A 85 16.95 4.07 -4.90
C GLY A 85 17.19 5.56 -5.06
N THR A 86 16.13 6.27 -5.39
CA THR A 86 16.10 7.73 -5.53
C THR A 86 14.75 8.24 -5.08
N ASP A 87 14.75 9.25 -4.24
CA ASP A 87 13.58 10.00 -3.83
C ASP A 87 13.64 11.43 -4.37
N ALA A 88 12.49 12.00 -4.69
CA ALA A 88 12.35 13.37 -5.15
C ALA A 88 11.21 14.08 -4.41
N VAL A 89 11.44 15.35 -4.08
CA VAL A 89 10.41 16.25 -3.57
C VAL A 89 10.21 17.37 -4.60
N VAL A 90 9.01 17.46 -5.15
CA VAL A 90 8.66 18.42 -6.20
C VAL A 90 7.69 19.44 -5.65
N PRO A 91 8.03 20.75 -5.63
CA PRO A 91 7.16 21.80 -5.12
C PRO A 91 5.79 21.83 -5.84
N PHE A 92 4.72 22.00 -5.06
CA PHE A 92 3.34 22.08 -5.53
C PHE A 92 2.86 20.84 -6.32
N ALA A 93 3.48 19.68 -6.10
CA ALA A 93 3.22 18.45 -6.82
C ALA A 93 3.18 18.62 -8.37
N ARG A 94 4.03 19.50 -8.92
CA ARG A 94 4.14 19.71 -10.37
C ARG A 94 4.60 18.40 -11.02
N GLY A 95 3.97 18.04 -12.15
CA GLY A 95 4.27 16.75 -12.82
C GLY A 95 3.64 15.53 -12.17
N VAL A 96 2.74 15.71 -11.21
CA VAL A 96 1.94 14.61 -10.62
C VAL A 96 0.53 14.64 -11.18
N VAL A 97 0.10 13.52 -11.74
CA VAL A 97 -1.28 13.28 -12.19
C VAL A 97 -1.77 12.00 -11.52
N MET A 98 -2.94 12.03 -10.95
CA MET A 98 -3.57 10.86 -10.31
C MET A 98 -5.07 10.85 -10.56
N PRO A 99 -5.64 9.73 -11.01
CA PRO A 99 -7.08 9.60 -11.23
C PRO A 99 -7.85 9.58 -9.89
N PRO A 100 -9.15 9.94 -9.90
CA PRO A 100 -9.99 9.88 -8.71
C PRO A 100 -10.50 8.47 -8.37
N ILE A 101 -10.32 7.51 -9.28
CA ILE A 101 -10.75 6.11 -9.11
C ILE A 101 -9.50 5.24 -9.18
N SER A 102 -9.34 4.30 -8.25
CA SER A 102 -8.27 3.32 -8.27
C SER A 102 -8.46 2.32 -9.40
N GLY A 103 -7.37 1.92 -10.04
CA GLY A 103 -7.38 0.90 -11.09
C GLY A 103 -7.83 1.39 -12.48
N VAL A 104 -8.06 2.70 -12.66
CA VAL A 104 -8.50 3.27 -13.93
C VAL A 104 -7.78 4.59 -14.24
N GLY A 105 -7.16 4.68 -15.41
CA GLY A 105 -6.48 5.88 -15.89
C GLY A 105 -4.99 5.90 -15.57
N ALA A 106 -4.34 7.01 -15.88
CA ALA A 106 -2.91 7.14 -15.77
C ALA A 106 -2.50 7.82 -14.45
N VAL A 107 -1.41 7.33 -13.86
CA VAL A 107 -0.66 7.98 -12.81
C VAL A 107 0.69 8.39 -13.36
N HIS A 108 1.02 9.66 -13.23
CA HIS A 108 2.33 10.20 -13.60
C HIS A 108 2.97 10.90 -12.42
N ALA A 109 4.26 10.69 -12.23
CA ALA A 109 5.05 11.42 -11.26
C ALA A 109 6.46 11.65 -11.81
N HIS A 110 6.74 12.87 -12.22
CA HIS A 110 7.98 13.27 -12.86
C HIS A 110 8.67 14.38 -12.07
N GLY A 111 9.96 14.26 -11.87
CA GLY A 111 10.78 15.29 -11.24
C GLY A 111 11.98 14.72 -10.48
N GLY A 112 12.98 15.57 -10.18
CA GLY A 112 14.15 15.16 -9.42
C GLY A 112 15.02 14.08 -10.05
N GLY A 113 14.98 13.93 -11.37
CA GLY A 113 15.75 12.90 -12.09
C GLY A 113 15.09 11.53 -12.11
N LEU A 114 13.84 11.40 -11.69
CA LEU A 114 13.06 10.18 -11.81
C LEU A 114 11.74 10.41 -12.56
N SER A 115 11.21 9.37 -13.17
CA SER A 115 9.87 9.30 -13.72
C SER A 115 9.19 8.00 -13.30
N ILE A 116 7.89 8.10 -13.01
CA ILE A 116 7.00 6.97 -12.76
C ILE A 116 5.77 7.19 -13.63
N ASP A 117 5.47 6.23 -14.48
CA ASP A 117 4.32 6.22 -15.37
C ASP A 117 3.57 4.90 -15.19
N ILE A 118 2.31 4.99 -14.79
CA ILE A 118 1.47 3.82 -14.53
C ILE A 118 0.17 3.98 -15.32
N ASP A 119 -0.06 3.09 -16.27
CA ASP A 119 -1.32 3.02 -17.02
C ASP A 119 -2.18 1.92 -16.42
N GLN A 120 -3.39 2.28 -15.97
CA GLN A 120 -4.33 1.37 -15.32
C GLN A 120 -5.56 1.16 -16.18
N THR A 121 -5.91 -0.10 -16.40
CA THR A 121 -7.08 -0.53 -17.17
C THR A 121 -7.83 -1.65 -16.44
N THR A 122 -8.97 -2.05 -16.97
CA THR A 122 -9.74 -3.21 -16.45
C THR A 122 -9.00 -4.54 -16.61
N GLU A 123 -7.94 -4.61 -17.41
CA GLU A 123 -7.13 -5.81 -17.62
C GLU A 123 -5.92 -5.86 -16.69
N GLY A 124 -5.54 -4.73 -16.12
CA GLY A 124 -4.40 -4.61 -15.23
C GLY A 124 -3.67 -3.27 -15.33
N SER A 125 -2.44 -3.26 -14.86
CA SER A 125 -1.61 -2.07 -14.82
C SER A 125 -0.28 -2.31 -15.53
N THR A 126 0.18 -1.32 -16.29
CA THR A 126 1.56 -1.27 -16.81
C THR A 126 2.34 -0.24 -16.03
N ILE A 127 3.47 -0.60 -15.49
CA ILE A 127 4.32 0.24 -14.66
C ILE A 127 5.65 0.46 -15.36
N ARG A 128 5.97 1.71 -15.68
CA ARG A 128 7.28 2.12 -16.18
C ARG A 128 7.88 3.13 -15.23
N ALA A 129 9.13 2.92 -14.84
CA ALA A 129 9.83 3.89 -14.03
C ALA A 129 11.30 3.97 -14.42
N THR A 130 11.86 5.17 -14.31
CA THR A 130 13.29 5.41 -14.50
C THR A 130 13.82 6.28 -13.37
N ALA A 131 14.98 5.91 -12.86
CA ALA A 131 15.75 6.68 -11.88
C ALA A 131 17.25 6.41 -12.14
N PRO A 132 18.17 7.18 -11.56
CA PRO A 132 19.59 6.88 -11.67
C PRO A 132 19.92 5.43 -11.28
N GLY A 133 20.47 4.67 -12.24
CA GLY A 133 20.78 3.25 -12.06
C GLY A 133 19.59 2.28 -12.09
N ILE A 134 18.35 2.75 -12.29
CA ILE A 134 17.14 1.90 -12.25
C ILE A 134 16.29 2.15 -13.51
N GLN A 135 15.84 1.05 -14.12
CA GLN A 135 14.78 1.06 -15.13
C GLN A 135 13.83 -0.10 -14.87
N ILE A 136 12.54 0.19 -14.86
CA ILE A 136 11.46 -0.75 -14.55
C ILE A 136 10.48 -0.75 -15.71
N ASP A 137 10.11 -1.94 -16.19
CA ASP A 137 9.05 -2.16 -17.17
C ASP A 137 8.28 -3.42 -16.76
N LEU A 138 7.12 -3.23 -16.13
CA LEU A 138 6.33 -4.30 -15.52
C LEU A 138 4.89 -4.25 -15.98
N VAL A 139 4.31 -5.43 -16.13
CA VAL A 139 2.88 -5.63 -16.33
C VAL A 139 2.34 -6.38 -15.12
N VAL A 140 1.28 -5.83 -14.52
CA VAL A 140 0.56 -6.39 -13.37
C VAL A 140 -0.86 -6.72 -13.84
N PRO A 141 -1.13 -7.93 -14.34
CA PRO A 141 -2.47 -8.33 -14.78
C PRO A 141 -3.49 -8.22 -13.65
N LEU A 142 -4.74 -7.99 -13.99
CA LEU A 142 -5.86 -8.14 -13.04
C LEU A 142 -6.56 -9.48 -13.35
N PRO A 143 -6.32 -10.53 -12.55
CA PRO A 143 -6.95 -11.83 -12.79
C PRO A 143 -8.48 -11.73 -12.71
N PRO A 144 -9.22 -12.50 -13.52
CA PRO A 144 -10.67 -12.55 -13.44
C PRO A 144 -11.15 -12.91 -12.02
N GLY A 145 -12.05 -12.11 -11.46
CA GLY A 145 -12.60 -12.35 -10.13
C GLY A 145 -11.70 -11.93 -8.97
N HIS A 146 -10.53 -11.35 -9.24
CA HIS A 146 -9.65 -10.83 -8.20
C HIS A 146 -10.32 -9.69 -7.42
N GLU A 147 -10.25 -9.78 -6.10
CA GLU A 147 -10.82 -8.80 -5.16
C GLU A 147 -9.72 -7.99 -4.48
N SER A 148 -10.04 -6.74 -4.15
CA SER A 148 -9.19 -5.84 -3.39
C SER A 148 -9.95 -5.25 -2.20
N LEU A 149 -9.26 -4.80 -1.17
CA LEU A 149 -9.87 -4.15 -0.02
C LEU A 149 -9.90 -2.64 -0.22
N GLY A 150 -11.08 -2.08 -0.51
CA GLY A 150 -11.32 -0.65 -0.34
C GLY A 150 -11.90 -0.35 1.04
N VAL A 151 -11.41 0.67 1.74
CA VAL A 151 -11.98 1.08 3.03
C VAL A 151 -11.93 2.58 3.22
N VAL A 152 -12.97 3.13 3.85
CA VAL A 152 -13.02 4.53 4.28
C VAL A 152 -12.88 4.60 5.80
N VAL A 153 -11.86 5.32 6.25
CA VAL A 153 -11.58 5.56 7.67
C VAL A 153 -11.99 6.99 8.02
N PRO A 154 -13.06 7.19 8.84
CA PRO A 154 -13.61 8.49 9.18
C PRO A 154 -13.07 8.98 10.53
N TRP A 155 -12.07 9.86 10.57
CA TRP A 155 -11.69 10.56 11.81
C TRP A 155 -12.66 11.69 12.16
N SER A 156 -13.26 12.31 11.15
CA SER A 156 -14.35 13.28 11.26
C SER A 156 -14.99 13.52 9.89
N THR A 157 -16.02 14.34 9.83
CA THR A 157 -16.63 14.76 8.56
C THR A 157 -15.69 15.52 7.64
N ARG A 158 -14.55 16.05 8.13
CA ARG A 158 -13.56 16.81 7.37
C ARG A 158 -12.17 16.16 7.35
N ARG A 159 -11.97 15.11 8.11
CA ARG A 159 -10.72 14.32 8.15
C ARG A 159 -11.08 12.87 7.96
N PHE A 160 -10.60 12.30 6.90
CA PHE A 160 -10.92 10.95 6.47
C PHE A 160 -9.88 10.46 5.45
N GLN A 161 -9.80 9.16 5.30
CA GLN A 161 -9.00 8.49 4.30
C GLN A 161 -9.83 7.42 3.60
N TYR A 162 -9.74 7.36 2.29
CA TYR A 162 -10.08 6.20 1.48
C TYR A 162 -8.77 5.53 1.05
N THR A 163 -8.66 4.24 1.26
CA THR A 163 -7.54 3.44 0.78
C THR A 163 -8.05 2.23 0.01
N VAL A 164 -7.28 1.80 -0.99
CA VAL A 164 -7.45 0.49 -1.65
C VAL A 164 -6.16 -0.28 -1.45
N LYS A 165 -6.28 -1.46 -0.87
CA LYS A 165 -5.21 -2.45 -0.72
C LYS A 165 -5.50 -3.60 -1.68
N ASP A 166 -4.66 -3.74 -2.69
CA ASP A 166 -4.76 -4.78 -3.69
C ASP A 166 -3.47 -5.59 -3.65
N VAL A 167 -3.54 -6.82 -3.14
CA VAL A 167 -2.38 -7.63 -2.80
C VAL A 167 -2.38 -8.97 -3.55
N GLY A 168 -1.19 -9.52 -3.80
CA GLY A 168 -1.04 -10.83 -4.41
C GLY A 168 -1.29 -10.86 -5.91
N ARG A 169 -1.26 -9.73 -6.61
CA ARG A 169 -1.40 -9.71 -8.07
C ARG A 169 -0.13 -10.25 -8.73
N PRO A 170 -0.25 -11.16 -9.71
CA PRO A 170 0.91 -11.60 -10.46
C PRO A 170 1.58 -10.42 -11.18
N VAL A 171 2.90 -10.46 -11.33
CA VAL A 171 3.66 -9.42 -12.03
C VAL A 171 4.74 -10.02 -12.88
N ARG A 172 4.90 -9.50 -14.11
CA ARG A 172 5.94 -9.91 -15.05
C ARG A 172 6.59 -8.71 -15.74
N GLY A 173 7.78 -8.92 -16.24
CA GLY A 173 8.50 -7.90 -17.01
C GLY A 173 9.99 -7.89 -16.72
N SER A 174 10.58 -6.71 -16.66
CA SER A 174 12.00 -6.55 -16.43
C SER A 174 12.32 -5.44 -15.43
N LEU A 175 13.36 -5.69 -14.65
CA LEU A 175 14.01 -4.77 -13.76
C LEU A 175 15.48 -4.65 -14.16
N ARG A 176 15.93 -3.44 -14.49
CA ARG A 176 17.37 -3.18 -14.74
C ARG A 176 17.92 -2.35 -13.59
N VAL A 177 18.96 -2.88 -12.95
CA VAL A 177 19.66 -2.22 -11.83
C VAL A 177 21.15 -2.16 -12.13
N ASN A 178 21.72 -0.96 -12.10
CA ASN A 178 23.15 -0.72 -12.33
C ASN A 178 23.70 -1.42 -13.58
N GLY A 179 22.90 -1.42 -14.67
CA GLY A 179 23.27 -2.04 -15.96
C GLY A 179 22.91 -3.51 -16.11
N THR A 180 22.58 -4.21 -15.04
CA THR A 180 22.16 -5.62 -15.07
C THR A 180 20.64 -5.74 -15.19
N THR A 181 20.16 -6.54 -16.11
CA THR A 181 18.72 -6.79 -16.31
C THR A 181 18.33 -8.10 -15.65
N HIS A 182 17.25 -8.04 -14.86
CA HIS A 182 16.62 -9.15 -14.18
C HIS A 182 15.20 -9.35 -14.74
N VAL A 183 14.86 -10.60 -15.03
CA VAL A 183 13.50 -10.97 -15.44
C VAL A 183 12.63 -11.08 -14.18
N VAL A 184 11.44 -10.51 -14.24
CA VAL A 184 10.38 -10.68 -13.24
C VAL A 184 9.37 -11.65 -13.83
N ASP A 185 9.17 -12.81 -13.17
CA ASP A 185 8.31 -13.89 -13.65
C ASP A 185 7.02 -13.93 -12.84
N GLU A 186 5.87 -13.96 -13.51
CA GLU A 186 4.56 -13.92 -12.88
C GLU A 186 4.21 -15.16 -12.04
N ARG A 187 4.97 -16.26 -12.17
CA ARG A 187 4.76 -17.49 -11.40
C ARG A 187 5.19 -17.35 -9.94
N ASP A 188 6.12 -16.44 -9.64
CA ASP A 188 6.74 -16.30 -8.32
C ASP A 188 7.00 -14.83 -7.91
N SER A 189 6.40 -13.90 -8.64
CA SER A 189 6.51 -12.48 -8.35
C SER A 189 5.12 -11.85 -8.21
N PHE A 190 4.95 -11.05 -7.15
CA PHE A 190 3.66 -10.51 -6.74
C PHE A 190 3.74 -9.00 -6.51
N ALA A 191 2.71 -8.31 -6.94
CA ALA A 191 2.54 -6.88 -6.73
C ALA A 191 1.48 -6.58 -5.65
N VAL A 192 1.74 -5.51 -4.93
CA VAL A 192 0.83 -4.90 -3.94
C VAL A 192 0.64 -3.44 -4.31
N LEU A 193 -0.62 -3.01 -4.43
CA LEU A 193 -1.00 -1.60 -4.55
C LEU A 193 -1.54 -1.10 -3.23
N ASP A 194 -1.04 0.05 -2.78
CA ASP A 194 -1.67 0.93 -1.80
C ASP A 194 -2.05 2.25 -2.46
N HIS A 195 -3.34 2.41 -2.75
CA HIS A 195 -3.93 3.64 -3.26
C HIS A 195 -4.57 4.42 -2.13
N GLY A 196 -4.18 5.67 -1.94
CA GLY A 196 -4.71 6.50 -0.88
C GLY A 196 -5.24 7.84 -1.35
N ARG A 197 -6.43 8.22 -0.86
CA ARG A 197 -7.07 9.51 -1.13
C ARG A 197 -7.75 10.03 0.12
N GLY A 198 -7.31 11.16 0.66
CA GLY A 198 -7.91 11.65 1.89
C GLY A 198 -7.53 13.07 2.29
N LYS A 199 -8.07 13.47 3.44
CA LYS A 199 -7.78 14.72 4.15
C LYS A 199 -7.33 14.38 5.55
N TRP A 200 -6.03 14.42 5.78
CA TRP A 200 -5.41 13.83 6.95
C TRP A 200 -5.33 14.79 8.17
N PRO A 201 -5.29 14.24 9.40
CA PRO A 201 -4.83 14.96 10.59
C PRO A 201 -3.40 15.47 10.39
N TYR A 202 -2.98 16.45 11.20
CA TYR A 202 -1.63 17.01 11.13
C TYR A 202 -0.56 15.99 11.51
N ALA A 203 -0.82 15.21 12.55
CA ALA A 203 0.06 14.14 13.01
C ALA A 203 -0.67 12.81 12.98
N ILE A 204 -0.01 11.77 12.50
CA ILE A 204 -0.54 10.43 12.45
C ILE A 204 0.57 9.38 12.50
N THR A 205 0.26 8.24 13.08
CA THR A 205 1.11 7.05 13.09
C THR A 205 0.32 5.88 12.54
N TRP A 206 0.96 5.02 11.75
CA TRP A 206 0.35 3.76 11.33
C TRP A 206 1.30 2.59 11.43
N ASN A 207 0.73 1.41 11.53
CA ASN A 207 1.38 0.15 11.16
C ASN A 207 0.73 -0.35 9.88
N TRP A 208 1.54 -0.96 9.03
CA TRP A 208 1.11 -1.64 7.81
C TRP A 208 1.94 -2.86 7.56
N ALA A 209 1.30 -3.98 7.20
CA ALA A 209 1.98 -5.16 6.70
C ALA A 209 1.23 -5.73 5.51
N ALA A 210 1.99 -6.19 4.52
CA ALA A 210 1.47 -6.92 3.38
C ALA A 210 2.42 -8.07 3.05
N GLY A 211 1.86 -9.26 2.85
CA GLY A 211 2.59 -10.44 2.44
C GLY A 211 1.88 -11.13 1.30
N SER A 212 2.62 -11.61 0.31
CA SER A 212 2.08 -12.20 -0.91
C SER A 212 2.70 -13.55 -1.24
N GLY A 213 1.87 -14.45 -1.77
CA GLY A 213 2.21 -15.73 -2.36
C GLY A 213 1.23 -16.07 -3.49
N SER A 214 1.35 -17.26 -4.08
CA SER A 214 0.57 -17.65 -5.26
C SER A 214 -0.94 -17.69 -5.03
N ASP A 215 -1.35 -18.25 -3.91
CA ASP A 215 -2.77 -18.48 -3.61
C ASP A 215 -3.25 -17.74 -2.36
N VAL A 216 -2.30 -17.30 -1.53
CA VAL A 216 -2.57 -16.65 -0.25
C VAL A 216 -1.85 -15.32 -0.18
N SER A 217 -2.53 -14.29 0.28
CA SER A 217 -1.93 -13.01 0.60
C SER A 217 -2.60 -12.41 1.83
N ILE A 218 -1.88 -11.55 2.55
CA ILE A 218 -2.35 -10.91 3.77
C ILE A 218 -2.12 -9.39 3.70
N GLN A 219 -3.08 -8.64 4.20
CA GLN A 219 -3.04 -7.19 4.39
C GLN A 219 -3.48 -6.87 5.81
N LEU A 220 -2.61 -6.20 6.58
CA LEU A 220 -2.85 -5.84 7.97
C LEU A 220 -2.49 -4.38 8.22
N GLY A 221 -3.31 -3.67 8.96
CA GLY A 221 -3.09 -2.29 9.35
C GLY A 221 -3.40 -2.05 10.83
N GLY A 222 -2.98 -0.91 11.34
CA GLY A 222 -3.26 -0.52 12.72
C GLY A 222 -2.82 0.89 13.05
N LYS A 223 -3.15 1.34 14.24
CA LYS A 223 -2.96 2.68 14.81
C LYS A 223 -3.82 3.76 14.15
N TRP A 224 -3.63 4.02 12.87
CA TRP A 224 -4.36 5.09 12.17
C TRP A 224 -5.87 4.79 12.02
N THR A 225 -6.25 3.53 12.10
CA THR A 225 -7.63 3.04 12.06
C THR A 225 -8.24 2.88 13.44
N ASP A 226 -7.43 2.83 14.50
CA ASP A 226 -7.87 2.46 15.84
C ASP A 226 -8.93 3.43 16.38
N GLY A 227 -10.00 2.88 16.96
CA GLY A 227 -11.13 3.62 17.52
C GLY A 227 -12.06 4.26 16.49
N THR A 228 -11.84 4.06 15.18
CA THR A 228 -12.70 4.64 14.12
C THR A 228 -13.86 3.75 13.72
N GLY A 229 -13.84 2.47 14.12
CA GLY A 229 -14.78 1.45 13.69
C GLY A 229 -14.52 0.91 12.27
N SER A 230 -13.45 1.34 11.61
CA SER A 230 -13.01 0.84 10.31
C SER A 230 -11.63 0.20 10.44
N THR A 231 -11.39 -0.89 9.71
CA THR A 231 -10.10 -1.58 9.67
C THR A 231 -9.66 -1.84 8.24
N GLU A 232 -8.34 -1.87 8.00
CA GLU A 232 -7.79 -2.22 6.68
C GLU A 232 -7.18 -3.63 6.66
N ASN A 233 -7.82 -4.57 7.34
CA ASN A 233 -7.32 -5.92 7.52
C ASN A 233 -8.07 -6.91 6.63
N ALA A 234 -7.35 -7.74 5.90
CA ALA A 234 -7.92 -8.77 5.04
C ALA A 234 -6.95 -9.94 4.81
N LEU A 235 -7.50 -11.13 4.73
CA LEU A 235 -6.90 -12.31 4.13
C LEU A 235 -7.41 -12.44 2.69
N PHE A 236 -6.56 -12.87 1.78
CA PHE A 236 -6.93 -13.20 0.40
C PHE A 236 -6.56 -14.65 0.11
N THR A 237 -7.51 -15.41 -0.43
CA THR A 237 -7.29 -16.79 -0.86
C THR A 237 -7.87 -17.00 -2.26
N GLY A 238 -7.07 -17.49 -3.21
CA GLY A 238 -7.51 -17.64 -4.60
C GLY A 238 -8.06 -16.33 -5.21
N GLY A 239 -7.51 -15.18 -4.85
CA GLY A 239 -7.97 -13.87 -5.29
C GLY A 239 -9.24 -13.34 -4.61
N ARG A 240 -9.85 -14.08 -3.66
CA ARG A 240 -11.03 -13.66 -2.89
C ARG A 240 -10.64 -13.04 -1.55
N LEU A 241 -11.33 -11.98 -1.19
CA LEU A 241 -11.11 -11.24 0.06
C LEU A 241 -11.96 -11.81 1.20
N HIS A 242 -11.31 -12.04 2.34
CA HIS A 242 -11.92 -12.33 3.64
C HIS A 242 -11.63 -11.15 4.58
N LYS A 243 -12.65 -10.34 4.87
CA LYS A 243 -12.50 -9.14 5.70
C LYS A 243 -12.24 -9.51 7.16
N LEU A 244 -11.13 -9.01 7.72
CA LEU A 244 -10.79 -9.14 9.13
C LEU A 244 -11.16 -7.83 9.83
N GLY A 245 -12.34 -7.78 10.44
CA GLY A 245 -12.94 -6.55 10.97
C GLY A 245 -12.56 -6.18 12.39
N ALA A 246 -11.59 -6.86 13.01
CA ALA A 246 -11.11 -6.54 14.34
C ALA A 246 -9.84 -5.68 14.29
N GLU A 247 -9.68 -4.78 15.26
CA GLU A 247 -8.42 -4.09 15.50
C GLU A 247 -7.34 -5.11 15.91
N LEU A 248 -6.11 -4.89 15.45
CA LEU A 248 -5.00 -5.80 15.68
C LEU A 248 -4.05 -5.27 16.74
N ARG A 249 -3.52 -6.20 17.52
CA ARG A 249 -2.43 -5.91 18.45
C ARG A 249 -1.10 -6.11 17.75
N TRP A 250 -0.27 -5.06 17.76
CA TRP A 250 1.06 -5.06 17.20
C TRP A 250 2.10 -5.04 18.31
N SER A 251 3.09 -5.92 18.25
CA SER A 251 4.20 -6.00 19.20
C SER A 251 5.51 -6.19 18.46
N TYR A 252 6.43 -5.24 18.63
CA TYR A 252 7.75 -5.22 18.03
C TYR A 252 8.69 -4.33 18.86
N ASP A 253 10.00 -4.52 18.67
CA ASP A 253 11.02 -3.76 19.40
C ASP A 253 11.52 -2.57 18.56
N ARG A 254 11.19 -1.35 18.97
CA ARG A 254 11.65 -0.12 18.29
C ARG A 254 13.15 0.17 18.42
N ARG A 255 13.87 -0.61 19.26
CA ARG A 255 15.34 -0.50 19.40
C ARG A 255 16.05 -1.45 18.46
N ASP A 256 15.35 -2.47 17.98
CA ASP A 256 15.85 -3.49 17.04
C ASP A 256 14.71 -3.96 16.15
N TRP A 257 14.54 -3.28 15.04
CA TRP A 257 13.48 -3.53 14.08
C TRP A 257 13.60 -4.87 13.35
N LEU A 258 14.76 -5.50 13.42
CA LEU A 258 15.00 -6.83 12.82
C LEU A 258 14.61 -7.99 13.73
N ARG A 259 14.18 -7.72 14.97
CA ARG A 259 13.53 -8.73 15.79
C ARG A 259 12.16 -9.11 15.24
N PRO A 260 11.69 -10.34 15.50
CA PRO A 260 10.36 -10.75 15.07
C PRO A 260 9.26 -9.81 15.57
N TRP A 261 8.32 -9.51 14.69
CA TRP A 261 7.11 -8.76 15.01
C TRP A 261 5.97 -9.73 15.25
N ARG A 262 5.11 -9.45 16.20
CA ARG A 262 3.87 -10.17 16.43
C ARG A 262 2.67 -9.31 16.09
N ILE A 263 1.72 -9.87 15.31
CA ILE A 263 0.47 -9.21 14.95
C ILE A 263 -0.65 -10.19 15.25
N SER A 264 -1.57 -9.83 16.15
CA SER A 264 -2.62 -10.75 16.60
C SER A 264 -3.99 -10.10 16.73
N GLY A 265 -5.02 -10.90 16.54
CA GLY A 265 -6.42 -10.54 16.68
C GLY A 265 -7.29 -11.80 16.70
N ASP A 266 -8.61 -11.63 16.71
CA ASP A 266 -9.55 -12.75 16.87
C ASP A 266 -9.40 -13.83 15.78
N ARG A 267 -9.07 -13.41 14.55
CA ARG A 267 -9.00 -14.27 13.36
C ARG A 267 -7.61 -14.30 12.72
N VAL A 268 -6.58 -13.81 13.43
CA VAL A 268 -5.21 -13.76 12.89
C VAL A 268 -4.19 -13.87 14.01
N GLU A 269 -3.18 -14.69 13.79
CA GLU A 269 -1.98 -14.79 14.60
C GLU A 269 -0.79 -14.92 13.67
N VAL A 270 0.01 -13.87 13.60
CA VAL A 270 1.13 -13.72 12.66
C VAL A 270 2.40 -13.43 13.42
N GLU A 271 3.46 -14.12 13.06
CA GLU A 271 4.82 -13.76 13.37
C GLU A 271 5.54 -13.37 12.07
N PHE A 272 6.11 -12.16 12.04
CA PHE A 272 6.86 -11.65 10.91
C PHE A 272 8.34 -11.61 11.26
N HIS A 273 9.16 -12.23 10.42
CA HIS A 273 10.61 -12.39 10.60
C HIS A 273 11.35 -11.49 9.61
N PRO A 274 11.78 -10.29 10.02
CA PRO A 274 12.50 -9.37 9.16
C PRO A 274 13.88 -9.90 8.76
N PHE A 275 14.27 -9.65 7.51
CA PHE A 275 15.64 -9.88 7.04
C PHE A 275 16.35 -8.62 6.57
N HIS A 276 15.64 -7.49 6.47
CA HIS A 276 16.18 -6.19 6.06
C HIS A 276 15.28 -5.05 6.54
N GLU A 277 15.87 -3.95 6.96
CA GLU A 277 15.18 -2.71 7.35
C GLU A 277 15.53 -1.59 6.38
N LYS A 278 14.51 -1.00 5.76
CA LYS A 278 14.60 0.28 5.04
C LYS A 278 14.15 1.41 5.93
N VAL A 279 14.99 2.40 6.12
CA VAL A 279 14.65 3.60 6.89
C VAL A 279 14.50 4.79 5.97
N SER A 280 13.36 5.48 6.08
CA SER A 280 13.12 6.75 5.39
C SER A 280 12.86 7.85 6.42
N ARG A 281 13.63 8.95 6.37
CA ARG A 281 13.50 10.07 7.30
C ARG A 281 13.52 11.39 6.55
N THR A 282 12.54 12.24 6.85
CA THR A 282 12.50 13.63 6.42
C THR A 282 12.13 14.50 7.61
N ASN A 283 12.87 15.57 7.86
CA ASN A 283 12.53 16.53 8.91
C ASN A 283 12.80 17.95 8.42
N LEU A 284 11.72 18.68 8.17
CA LEU A 284 11.74 20.09 7.76
C LEU A 284 11.07 20.98 8.83
N GLY A 285 11.15 20.58 10.10
CA GLY A 285 10.55 21.26 11.24
C GLY A 285 9.03 21.01 11.34
N VAL A 286 8.22 21.76 10.62
CA VAL A 286 6.76 21.61 10.64
C VAL A 286 6.26 20.37 9.88
N VAL A 287 7.05 19.88 8.96
CA VAL A 287 6.80 18.62 8.23
C VAL A 287 7.88 17.62 8.60
N ALA A 288 7.47 16.46 9.03
CA ALA A 288 8.40 15.36 9.36
C ALA A 288 7.76 14.02 9.03
N SER A 289 8.58 13.10 8.55
CA SER A 289 8.22 11.71 8.29
C SER A 289 9.34 10.81 8.75
N GLU A 290 9.00 9.74 9.43
CA GLU A 290 9.91 8.66 9.76
C GLU A 290 9.18 7.34 9.52
N THR A 291 9.77 6.49 8.68
CA THR A 291 9.23 5.17 8.35
C THR A 291 10.33 4.13 8.50
N HIS A 292 10.01 3.09 9.26
CA HIS A 292 10.78 1.87 9.37
C HIS A 292 10.00 0.76 8.66
N GLN A 293 10.40 0.44 7.43
CA GLN A 293 9.81 -0.63 6.63
C GLN A 293 10.74 -1.83 6.64
N CYS A 294 10.32 -2.90 7.28
CA CYS A 294 11.08 -4.14 7.36
C CYS A 294 10.58 -5.13 6.33
N PHE A 295 11.46 -5.69 5.53
CA PHE A 295 11.17 -6.78 4.60
C PHE A 295 11.46 -8.12 5.26
N GLY A 296 10.58 -9.12 5.05
CA GLY A 296 10.69 -10.37 5.78
C GLY A 296 9.75 -11.47 5.30
N HIS A 297 9.71 -12.52 6.10
CA HIS A 297 8.83 -13.67 5.90
C HIS A 297 7.76 -13.69 6.98
N PHE A 298 6.55 -14.08 6.58
CA PHE A 298 5.45 -14.31 7.49
C PHE A 298 5.36 -15.79 7.87
N SER A 299 4.86 -16.04 9.08
CA SER A 299 4.42 -17.34 9.56
C SER A 299 3.16 -17.19 10.41
N GLY A 300 2.49 -18.31 10.69
CA GLY A 300 1.25 -18.31 11.46
C GLY A 300 0.02 -18.50 10.58
N TRP A 301 -1.11 -17.94 10.97
CA TRP A 301 -2.39 -18.18 10.31
C TRP A 301 -3.32 -16.97 10.32
N ALA A 302 -4.24 -16.96 9.35
CA ALA A 302 -5.42 -16.13 9.37
C ALA A 302 -6.66 -16.98 9.06
N GLN A 303 -7.85 -16.58 9.56
CA GLN A 303 -9.07 -17.36 9.41
C GLN A 303 -9.95 -16.75 8.32
N ALA A 304 -10.31 -17.56 7.34
CA ALA A 304 -11.26 -17.25 6.28
C ALA A 304 -12.70 -17.09 6.81
N ASP A 305 -13.63 -16.65 5.96
CA ASP A 305 -15.02 -16.38 6.36
C ASP A 305 -15.83 -17.64 6.67
N ASP A 306 -15.42 -18.79 6.14
CA ASP A 306 -15.99 -20.11 6.41
C ASP A 306 -15.45 -20.75 7.71
N GLY A 307 -14.48 -20.11 8.36
CA GLY A 307 -13.85 -20.59 9.60
C GLY A 307 -12.57 -21.38 9.38
N GLU A 308 -12.16 -21.65 8.14
CA GLU A 308 -10.89 -22.33 7.86
C GLU A 308 -9.70 -21.45 8.28
N ARG A 309 -8.69 -22.07 8.90
CA ARG A 309 -7.40 -21.44 9.18
C ARG A 309 -6.46 -21.67 8.02
N VAL A 310 -6.04 -20.57 7.41
CA VAL A 310 -5.12 -20.54 6.28
C VAL A 310 -3.72 -20.22 6.80
N ALA A 311 -2.75 -21.09 6.49
CA ALA A 311 -1.36 -20.88 6.85
C ALA A 311 -0.76 -19.72 6.04
N LEU A 312 0.07 -18.91 6.70
CA LEU A 312 0.77 -17.76 6.11
C LEU A 312 2.26 -18.03 5.95
N ASP A 313 2.68 -19.28 6.23
CA ASP A 313 4.09 -19.67 6.23
C ASP A 313 4.73 -19.48 4.86
N GLY A 314 5.85 -18.76 4.86
CA GLY A 314 6.62 -18.51 3.65
C GLY A 314 6.15 -17.33 2.79
N LEU A 315 5.05 -16.66 3.11
CA LEU A 315 4.70 -15.40 2.46
C LEU A 315 5.84 -14.40 2.65
N VAL A 316 6.17 -13.68 1.60
CA VAL A 316 7.18 -12.62 1.61
C VAL A 316 6.53 -11.26 1.45
N GLY A 317 7.05 -10.29 2.17
CA GLY A 317 6.53 -8.93 2.08
C GLY A 317 7.20 -8.01 3.10
N TRP A 318 6.40 -7.16 3.73
CA TRP A 318 6.91 -6.18 4.69
C TRP A 318 5.96 -5.97 5.86
N ALA A 319 6.54 -5.43 6.94
CA ALA A 319 5.82 -4.80 8.03
C ALA A 319 6.50 -3.46 8.35
N GLU A 320 5.71 -2.43 8.64
CA GLU A 320 6.24 -1.09 8.90
C GLU A 320 5.54 -0.35 10.03
N GLU A 321 6.27 0.59 10.62
CA GLU A 321 5.72 1.70 11.37
C GLU A 321 6.12 2.99 10.68
N ALA A 322 5.15 3.88 10.49
CA ALA A 322 5.39 5.21 9.98
C ALA A 322 4.79 6.27 10.91
N GLN A 323 5.53 7.35 11.12
CA GLN A 323 5.13 8.51 11.91
C GLN A 323 5.25 9.75 11.05
N ASN A 324 4.16 10.47 10.86
CA ASN A 324 4.10 11.65 9.99
C ASN A 324 3.51 12.86 10.69
N ARG A 325 4.08 14.02 10.34
CA ARG A 325 3.54 15.35 10.61
C ARG A 325 3.58 16.16 9.31
N TRP A 326 2.44 16.71 8.87
CA TRP A 326 2.31 17.43 7.60
C TRP A 326 1.16 18.43 7.55
#